data_0c7911e181221a519c0d9d20d8919752
#
_entry.id   0c7911e181221a519c0d9d20d8919752
#
_cell.length_a   1.000
_cell.length_b   1.000
_cell.length_c   1.000
_cell.angle_alpha   90.00
_cell.angle_beta   90.00
_cell.angle_gamma   90.00
#
_symmetry.space_group_name_H-M   'P 1'
#
loop_
_entity.id
_entity.type
_entity.pdbx_description
1 polymer ?
#
loop_
_entity_poly.entity_id
_entity_poly.type
_entity_poly.pdbx_seq_one_letter_code
_entity_poly.pdbx_strand_id
1 'polypeptide(L)'
;MLISSYNPSQMGDVLVTIINPDKSTQASEQKQDVTRIYEPKTDLTLGYNFFKLGEYLPHLKGQGQVFLTTAQVAILNDHLEAVGFKAELEADLSPKFVVGKVLEMTEHPDSDYLHVTKVKVDNEQVLQIVCGAPNVDVNQHVVVAKVGAMMPSGALIWPGKLRGVKSDGMLCAARELALPNAPQKRGILVLDADEFPVGQAFDFEKGRQLFIN
;
A
#
# COMPACT_ATOMS: atom_id res chain seq x y z
N MET A 1 7.39 -7.60 3.90
CA MET A 1 6.67 -6.47 3.23
C MET A 1 7.44 -5.20 3.53
N LEU A 2 7.68 -4.36 2.56
CA LEU A 2 8.38 -3.09 2.73
C LEU A 2 7.54 -1.96 2.14
N ILE A 3 7.16 -1.00 2.97
CA ILE A 3 6.51 0.24 2.55
C ILE A 3 7.50 1.36 2.79
N SER A 4 7.85 2.10 1.74
CA SER A 4 8.84 3.17 1.83
C SER A 4 8.22 4.50 1.40
N SER A 5 8.52 5.58 2.12
CA SER A 5 8.07 6.93 1.81
C SER A 5 9.24 7.90 1.85
N TYR A 6 9.34 8.74 0.82
CA TYR A 6 10.35 9.78 0.71
C TYR A 6 9.72 11.07 0.18
N ASN A 7 9.87 12.14 0.94
CA ASN A 7 9.32 13.46 0.58
C ASN A 7 10.26 14.58 1.06
N PRO A 8 11.40 14.79 0.39
CA PRO A 8 12.42 15.73 0.86
C PRO A 8 11.95 17.17 0.93
N SER A 9 10.96 17.56 0.13
CA SER A 9 10.42 18.92 0.14
C SER A 9 9.61 19.25 1.41
N GLN A 10 9.08 18.24 2.11
CA GLN A 10 8.23 18.41 3.29
C GLN A 10 8.90 17.87 4.58
N MET A 11 9.65 16.78 4.46
CA MET A 11 10.20 16.06 5.61
C MET A 11 11.73 16.17 5.72
N GLY A 12 12.38 16.83 4.75
CA GLY A 12 13.85 16.80 4.63
C GLY A 12 14.35 15.49 4.04
N ASP A 13 15.67 15.31 4.06
CA ASP A 13 16.33 14.14 3.47
C ASP A 13 16.21 12.90 4.36
N VAL A 14 14.98 12.38 4.48
CA VAL A 14 14.63 11.23 5.32
C VAL A 14 13.82 10.24 4.52
N LEU A 15 14.28 8.98 4.47
CA LEU A 15 13.49 7.84 4.00
C LEU A 15 12.84 7.17 5.21
N VAL A 16 11.53 7.07 5.20
CA VAL A 16 10.75 6.32 6.18
C VAL A 16 10.43 4.95 5.60
N THR A 17 10.80 3.89 6.31
CA THR A 17 10.45 2.51 5.94
C THR A 17 9.60 1.86 7.03
N ILE A 18 8.55 1.15 6.62
CA ILE A 18 7.62 0.44 7.49
C ILE A 18 7.60 -1.02 7.05
N ILE A 19 7.87 -1.94 7.97
CA ILE A 19 7.93 -3.39 7.70
C ILE A 19 6.88 -4.18 8.47
N ASN A 20 6.40 -3.64 9.59
CA ASN A 20 5.35 -4.23 10.42
C ASN A 20 4.31 -3.18 10.83
N PRO A 21 3.05 -3.57 11.09
CA PRO A 21 2.02 -2.66 11.55
C PRO A 21 2.31 -2.13 12.96
N ASP A 22 1.76 -0.95 13.23
CA ASP A 22 1.87 -0.27 14.52
C ASP A 22 1.48 -1.17 15.70
N LYS A 23 2.12 -0.92 16.82
CA LYS A 23 1.83 -1.53 18.12
C LYS A 23 1.43 -0.45 19.14
N SER A 24 0.64 -0.85 20.12
CA SER A 24 0.18 0.05 21.20
C SER A 24 1.33 0.64 22.03
N THR A 25 2.45 -0.07 22.11
CA THR A 25 3.68 0.40 22.75
C THR A 25 4.81 0.36 21.76
N GLN A 26 5.46 1.48 21.56
CA GLN A 26 6.59 1.62 20.64
C GLN A 26 7.75 2.32 21.35
N ALA A 27 8.95 1.99 20.95
CA ALA A 27 10.19 2.66 21.35
C ALA A 27 11.02 2.94 20.09
N SER A 28 11.99 3.82 20.23
CA SER A 28 12.96 4.10 19.18
C SER A 28 14.38 4.01 19.71
N GLU A 29 15.28 3.52 18.86
CA GLU A 29 16.71 3.48 19.08
C GLU A 29 17.39 4.15 17.89
N GLN A 30 18.23 5.14 18.16
CA GLN A 30 19.00 5.82 17.12
C GLN A 30 20.48 5.39 17.17
N LYS A 31 21.02 5.02 16.02
CA LYS A 31 22.45 4.82 15.80
C LYS A 31 22.87 5.63 14.59
N GLN A 32 23.75 6.60 14.80
CA GLN A 32 24.21 7.54 13.77
C GLN A 32 23.01 8.22 13.05
N ASP A 33 22.85 7.98 11.76
CA ASP A 33 21.81 8.53 10.88
C ASP A 33 20.63 7.59 10.65
N VAL A 34 20.51 6.50 11.43
CA VAL A 34 19.39 5.57 11.37
C VAL A 34 18.65 5.52 12.70
N THR A 35 17.33 5.63 12.66
CA THR A 35 16.45 5.38 13.81
C THR A 35 15.59 4.16 13.54
N ARG A 36 15.72 3.12 14.37
CA ARG A 36 14.82 1.96 14.42
C ARG A 36 13.62 2.26 15.28
N ILE A 37 12.43 1.94 14.82
CA ILE A 37 11.18 1.94 15.59
C ILE A 37 10.81 0.48 15.84
N TYR A 38 10.51 0.13 17.10
CA TYR A 38 10.27 -1.26 17.48
C TYR A 38 9.28 -1.39 18.66
N GLU A 39 8.71 -2.59 18.82
CA GLU A 39 7.93 -2.97 20.01
C GLU A 39 8.86 -3.48 21.11
N PRO A 40 8.94 -2.81 22.29
CA PRO A 40 9.93 -3.19 23.33
C PRO A 40 9.75 -4.57 23.93
N LYS A 41 8.51 -5.11 23.95
CA LYS A 41 8.20 -6.40 24.58
C LYS A 41 8.72 -7.60 23.78
N THR A 42 8.68 -7.50 22.46
CA THR A 42 9.00 -8.60 21.54
C THR A 42 10.26 -8.32 20.74
N ASP A 43 10.82 -7.11 20.86
CA ASP A 43 11.89 -6.59 20.01
C ASP A 43 11.57 -6.61 18.50
N LEU A 44 10.28 -6.63 18.17
CA LEU A 44 9.82 -6.61 16.78
C LEU A 44 10.08 -5.24 16.15
N THR A 45 10.88 -5.18 15.10
CA THR A 45 11.07 -3.95 14.33
C THR A 45 9.79 -3.59 13.59
N LEU A 46 9.33 -2.35 13.71
CA LEU A 46 8.19 -1.80 12.97
C LEU A 46 8.63 -1.06 11.72
N GLY A 47 9.81 -0.44 11.76
CA GLY A 47 10.39 0.28 10.64
C GLY A 47 11.67 1.01 10.99
N TYR A 48 12.20 1.71 10.00
CA TYR A 48 13.41 2.52 10.12
C TYR A 48 13.20 3.90 9.48
N ASN A 49 13.84 4.91 10.08
CA ASN A 49 14.03 6.22 9.45
C ASN A 49 15.52 6.36 9.13
N PHE A 50 15.81 6.56 7.84
CA PHE A 50 17.16 6.79 7.34
C PHE A 50 17.33 8.27 7.06
N PHE A 51 18.13 8.96 7.84
CA PHE A 51 18.43 10.37 7.66
C PHE A 51 19.62 10.55 6.71
N LYS A 52 19.74 11.73 6.09
CA LYS A 52 20.79 12.05 5.13
C LYS A 52 20.87 11.02 3.98
N LEU A 53 19.72 10.57 3.51
CA LEU A 53 19.62 9.54 2.48
C LEU A 53 20.47 9.83 1.24
N GLY A 54 20.60 11.10 0.87
CA GLY A 54 21.40 11.54 -0.26
C GLY A 54 22.88 11.17 -0.21
N GLU A 55 23.43 10.85 0.97
CA GLU A 55 24.83 10.42 1.12
C GLU A 55 25.07 9.00 0.56
N TYR A 56 24.04 8.12 0.56
CA TYR A 56 24.17 6.73 0.09
C TYR A 56 23.12 6.31 -0.95
N LEU A 57 22.02 7.04 -1.11
CA LEU A 57 21.05 6.87 -2.21
C LEU A 57 20.76 8.20 -2.93
N PRO A 58 21.76 8.87 -3.54
CA PRO A 58 21.66 10.25 -4.01
C PRO A 58 20.66 10.46 -5.16
N HIS A 59 20.23 9.40 -5.83
CA HIS A 59 19.32 9.49 -6.97
C HIS A 59 17.87 9.13 -6.63
N LEU A 60 17.54 8.78 -5.38
CA LEU A 60 16.17 8.52 -4.99
C LEU A 60 15.36 9.82 -5.04
N LYS A 61 14.25 9.80 -5.76
CA LYS A 61 13.30 10.91 -5.84
C LYS A 61 11.93 10.41 -5.38
N GLY A 62 11.15 11.28 -4.74
CA GLY A 62 9.80 10.94 -4.29
C GLY A 62 9.07 12.12 -3.68
N GLN A 63 7.74 12.02 -3.64
CA GLN A 63 6.82 12.92 -2.95
C GLN A 63 5.69 12.10 -2.30
N GLY A 64 6.06 11.07 -1.53
CA GLY A 64 5.17 10.10 -0.92
C GLY A 64 5.74 8.70 -1.01
N GLN A 65 4.91 7.69 -1.30
CA GLN A 65 5.39 6.31 -1.44
C GLN A 65 6.42 6.19 -2.56
N VAL A 66 7.51 5.48 -2.27
CA VAL A 66 8.56 5.13 -3.22
C VAL A 66 8.74 3.61 -3.25
N PHE A 67 9.06 3.07 -4.42
CA PHE A 67 9.32 1.64 -4.61
C PHE A 67 10.82 1.44 -4.80
N LEU A 68 11.44 0.80 -3.81
CA LEU A 68 12.87 0.57 -3.81
C LEU A 68 13.21 -0.67 -4.63
N THR A 69 14.20 -0.55 -5.50
CA THR A 69 14.76 -1.69 -6.22
C THR A 69 15.53 -2.62 -5.29
N THR A 70 15.76 -3.86 -5.70
CA THR A 70 16.56 -4.82 -4.94
C THR A 70 17.96 -4.27 -4.61
N ALA A 71 18.58 -3.55 -5.55
CA ALA A 71 19.89 -2.93 -5.32
C ALA A 71 19.83 -1.81 -4.26
N GLN A 72 18.77 -0.99 -4.26
CA GLN A 72 18.59 0.05 -3.25
C GLN A 72 18.34 -0.55 -1.86
N VAL A 73 17.54 -1.62 -1.78
CA VAL A 73 17.32 -2.34 -0.51
C VAL A 73 18.60 -2.98 0.00
N ALA A 74 19.45 -3.51 -0.89
CA ALA A 74 20.77 -4.03 -0.49
C ALA A 74 21.64 -2.92 0.15
N ILE A 75 21.71 -1.74 -0.49
CA ILE A 75 22.46 -0.59 0.07
C ILE A 75 21.94 -0.20 1.47
N LEU A 76 20.60 -0.18 1.66
CA LEU A 76 20.02 0.14 2.97
C LEU A 76 20.36 -0.95 4.02
N ASN A 77 20.34 -2.21 3.63
CA ASN A 77 20.71 -3.31 4.52
C ASN A 77 22.18 -3.26 4.91
N ASP A 78 23.09 -2.99 3.96
CA ASP A 78 24.52 -2.81 4.23
C ASP A 78 24.74 -1.64 5.21
N HIS A 79 23.99 -0.56 5.04
CA HIS A 79 24.04 0.60 5.94
C HIS A 79 23.50 0.26 7.34
N LEU A 80 22.38 -0.49 7.43
CA LEU A 80 21.86 -1.00 8.72
C LEU A 80 22.93 -1.80 9.48
N GLU A 81 23.60 -2.74 8.81
CA GLU A 81 24.69 -3.53 9.42
C GLU A 81 25.88 -2.66 9.84
N ALA A 82 26.27 -1.70 9.00
CA ALA A 82 27.38 -0.80 9.30
C ALA A 82 27.14 0.05 10.55
N VAL A 83 25.90 0.44 10.82
CA VAL A 83 25.53 1.18 12.05
C VAL A 83 25.13 0.26 13.20
N GLY A 84 25.15 -1.07 13.01
CA GLY A 84 24.90 -2.08 14.05
C GLY A 84 23.44 -2.43 14.28
N PHE A 85 22.59 -2.28 13.26
CA PHE A 85 21.25 -2.85 13.20
C PHE A 85 21.22 -4.12 12.35
N LYS A 86 20.09 -4.83 12.38
CA LYS A 86 19.89 -6.03 11.56
C LYS A 86 19.51 -5.66 10.13
N ALA A 87 20.14 -6.30 9.15
CA ALA A 87 19.72 -6.25 7.76
C ALA A 87 18.46 -7.11 7.57
N GLU A 88 17.29 -6.49 7.57
CA GLU A 88 16.00 -7.20 7.53
C GLU A 88 15.01 -6.60 6.54
N LEU A 89 15.44 -5.67 5.68
CA LEU A 89 14.60 -5.13 4.62
C LEU A 89 14.55 -6.11 3.45
N GLU A 90 13.35 -6.37 2.94
CA GLU A 90 13.10 -7.22 1.78
C GLU A 90 12.44 -6.40 0.67
N ALA A 91 13.03 -6.39 -0.52
CA ALA A 91 12.46 -5.69 -1.66
C ALA A 91 11.10 -6.29 -2.05
N ASP A 92 10.12 -5.44 -2.28
CA ASP A 92 8.79 -5.82 -2.75
C ASP A 92 8.45 -5.02 -4.01
N LEU A 93 8.69 -5.62 -5.17
CA LEU A 93 8.49 -5.00 -6.48
C LEU A 93 7.09 -5.26 -7.06
N SER A 94 6.22 -5.93 -6.32
CA SER A 94 4.85 -6.20 -6.78
C SER A 94 4.04 -4.91 -6.87
N PRO A 95 3.25 -4.70 -7.94
CA PRO A 95 2.37 -3.54 -8.01
C PRO A 95 1.37 -3.56 -6.85
N LYS A 96 1.17 -2.40 -6.22
CA LYS A 96 0.30 -2.25 -5.05
C LYS A 96 -1.11 -1.84 -5.41
N PHE A 97 -1.29 -1.15 -6.52
CA PHE A 97 -2.59 -0.86 -7.10
C PHE A 97 -2.72 -1.64 -8.41
N VAL A 98 -3.71 -2.50 -8.48
CA VAL A 98 -3.92 -3.38 -9.65
C VAL A 98 -5.37 -3.36 -10.11
N VAL A 99 -5.59 -3.71 -11.36
CA VAL A 99 -6.93 -3.96 -11.87
C VAL A 99 -7.34 -5.36 -11.45
N GLY A 100 -8.44 -5.46 -10.68
CA GLY A 100 -9.03 -6.72 -10.28
C GLY A 100 -10.38 -6.95 -10.93
N LYS A 101 -10.81 -8.23 -10.96
CA LYS A 101 -12.17 -8.61 -11.35
C LYS A 101 -12.88 -9.25 -10.17
N VAL A 102 -14.06 -8.75 -9.85
CA VAL A 102 -14.92 -9.36 -8.83
C VAL A 102 -15.50 -10.66 -9.40
N LEU A 103 -15.08 -11.80 -8.84
CA LEU A 103 -15.53 -13.12 -9.26
C LEU A 103 -16.79 -13.57 -8.54
N GLU A 104 -16.83 -13.30 -7.22
CA GLU A 104 -17.91 -13.71 -6.33
C GLU A 104 -18.22 -12.59 -5.35
N MET A 105 -19.47 -12.51 -4.92
CA MET A 105 -19.93 -11.60 -3.88
C MET A 105 -20.98 -12.31 -3.03
N THR A 106 -20.82 -12.26 -1.71
CA THR A 106 -21.78 -12.78 -0.74
C THR A 106 -22.07 -11.73 0.32
N GLU A 107 -23.19 -11.83 1.00
CA GLU A 107 -23.51 -10.99 2.15
C GLU A 107 -22.51 -11.25 3.28
N HIS A 108 -22.22 -10.22 4.04
CA HIS A 108 -21.37 -10.34 5.22
C HIS A 108 -22.18 -10.94 6.37
N PRO A 109 -21.67 -11.95 7.10
CA PRO A 109 -22.44 -12.67 8.13
C PRO A 109 -22.87 -11.79 9.31
N ASP A 110 -22.28 -10.63 9.51
CA ASP A 110 -22.52 -9.71 10.63
C ASP A 110 -22.68 -8.25 10.16
N SER A 111 -23.32 -8.05 8.99
CA SER A 111 -23.58 -6.70 8.50
C SER A 111 -24.52 -6.67 7.31
N ASP A 112 -25.53 -5.83 7.36
CA ASP A 112 -26.56 -5.65 6.31
C ASP A 112 -26.06 -4.84 5.10
N TYR A 113 -24.86 -4.26 5.16
CA TYR A 113 -24.33 -3.38 4.10
C TYR A 113 -22.89 -3.71 3.69
N LEU A 114 -22.29 -4.73 4.27
CA LEU A 114 -20.97 -5.21 3.85
C LEU A 114 -21.15 -6.47 2.98
N HIS A 115 -20.29 -6.60 2.00
CA HIS A 115 -20.18 -7.78 1.15
C HIS A 115 -18.79 -8.39 1.29
N VAL A 116 -18.72 -9.70 1.25
CA VAL A 116 -17.46 -10.45 1.14
C VAL A 116 -17.25 -10.77 -0.33
N THR A 117 -16.21 -10.22 -0.93
CA THR A 117 -15.91 -10.42 -2.35
C THR A 117 -14.69 -11.30 -2.54
N LYS A 118 -14.69 -12.09 -3.63
CA LYS A 118 -13.50 -12.76 -4.18
C LYS A 118 -13.08 -12.02 -5.42
N VAL A 119 -11.88 -11.49 -5.41
CA VAL A 119 -11.38 -10.60 -6.47
C VAL A 119 -10.12 -11.18 -7.07
N LYS A 120 -10.17 -11.52 -8.37
CA LYS A 120 -9.00 -11.93 -9.13
C LYS A 120 -8.13 -10.70 -9.38
N VAL A 121 -6.85 -10.83 -9.12
CA VAL A 121 -5.84 -9.77 -9.32
C VAL A 121 -4.67 -10.29 -10.17
N ASP A 122 -3.51 -9.66 -10.07
CA ASP A 122 -2.29 -10.07 -10.76
C ASP A 122 -1.84 -11.50 -10.34
N ASN A 123 -1.02 -12.13 -11.20
CA ASN A 123 -0.49 -13.48 -11.00
C ASN A 123 -1.56 -14.55 -10.70
N GLU A 124 -2.74 -14.41 -11.29
CA GLU A 124 -3.88 -15.30 -11.08
C GLU A 124 -4.35 -15.43 -9.62
N GLN A 125 -3.88 -14.56 -8.72
CA GLN A 125 -4.27 -14.57 -7.33
C GLN A 125 -5.73 -14.16 -7.15
N VAL A 126 -6.39 -14.75 -6.16
CA VAL A 126 -7.74 -14.37 -5.74
C VAL A 126 -7.69 -13.89 -4.30
N LEU A 127 -8.00 -12.62 -4.10
CA LEU A 127 -8.04 -11.99 -2.79
C LEU A 127 -9.47 -11.99 -2.24
N GLN A 128 -9.61 -12.24 -0.93
CA GLN A 128 -10.85 -11.95 -0.22
C GLN A 128 -10.81 -10.53 0.28
N ILE A 129 -11.79 -9.72 -0.11
CA ILE A 129 -11.90 -8.33 0.29
C ILE A 129 -13.32 -8.05 0.77
N VAL A 130 -13.44 -7.47 1.97
CA VAL A 130 -14.73 -7.00 2.50
C VAL A 130 -14.98 -5.60 1.99
N CYS A 131 -16.12 -5.39 1.33
CA CYS A 131 -16.47 -4.13 0.68
C CYS A 131 -17.84 -3.61 1.17
N GLY A 132 -17.90 -2.34 1.53
CA GLY A 132 -19.15 -1.65 1.93
C GLY A 132 -19.64 -0.65 0.88
N ALA A 133 -19.16 -0.73 -0.35
CA ALA A 133 -19.61 0.15 -1.42
C ALA A 133 -20.97 -0.31 -1.99
N PRO A 134 -21.94 0.60 -2.17
CA PRO A 134 -23.29 0.23 -2.63
C PRO A 134 -23.35 -0.18 -4.10
N ASN A 135 -22.29 0.03 -4.87
CA ASN A 135 -22.20 -0.26 -6.29
C ASN A 135 -21.27 -1.43 -6.64
N VAL A 136 -20.81 -2.19 -5.63
CA VAL A 136 -20.01 -3.40 -5.91
C VAL A 136 -20.92 -4.50 -6.46
N ASP A 137 -20.47 -5.16 -7.54
CA ASP A 137 -21.18 -6.29 -8.14
C ASP A 137 -20.20 -7.27 -8.81
N VAL A 138 -20.68 -8.47 -9.08
CA VAL A 138 -19.92 -9.53 -9.76
C VAL A 138 -19.61 -9.12 -11.21
N ASN A 139 -18.49 -9.60 -11.72
CA ASN A 139 -17.92 -9.31 -13.04
C ASN A 139 -17.37 -7.90 -13.26
N GLN A 140 -17.49 -6.99 -12.31
CA GLN A 140 -16.90 -5.66 -12.43
C GLN A 140 -15.37 -5.71 -12.45
N HIS A 141 -14.76 -4.86 -13.29
CA HIS A 141 -13.36 -4.50 -13.18
C HIS A 141 -13.21 -3.32 -12.21
N VAL A 142 -12.31 -3.44 -11.26
CA VAL A 142 -12.18 -2.51 -10.13
C VAL A 142 -10.71 -2.23 -9.83
N VAL A 143 -10.43 -1.11 -9.15
CA VAL A 143 -9.09 -0.87 -8.64
C VAL A 143 -8.95 -1.49 -7.26
N VAL A 144 -7.97 -2.36 -7.12
CA VAL A 144 -7.61 -3.03 -5.87
C VAL A 144 -6.33 -2.43 -5.30
N ALA A 145 -6.41 -1.86 -4.11
CA ALA A 145 -5.23 -1.59 -3.29
C ALA A 145 -4.89 -2.86 -2.51
N LYS A 146 -3.78 -3.49 -2.86
CA LYS A 146 -3.27 -4.69 -2.20
C LYS A 146 -2.60 -4.36 -0.87
N VAL A 147 -2.38 -5.37 -0.05
CA VAL A 147 -1.57 -5.25 1.18
C VAL A 147 -0.20 -4.66 0.83
N GLY A 148 0.22 -3.65 1.59
CA GLY A 148 1.43 -2.86 1.35
C GLY A 148 1.23 -1.63 0.47
N ALA A 149 0.01 -1.35 0.00
CA ALA A 149 -0.30 -0.08 -0.66
C ALA A 149 -0.33 1.07 0.36
N MET A 150 0.14 2.24 -0.06
CA MET A 150 -0.08 3.52 0.63
C MET A 150 -1.05 4.33 -0.21
N MET A 151 -2.20 4.64 0.36
CA MET A 151 -3.21 5.50 -0.26
C MET A 151 -2.70 6.94 -0.38
N PRO A 152 -3.21 7.75 -1.31
CA PRO A 152 -2.87 9.18 -1.39
C PRO A 152 -3.07 9.97 -0.10
N SER A 153 -3.98 9.52 0.77
CA SER A 153 -4.19 10.08 2.12
C SER A 153 -3.08 9.73 3.12
N GLY A 154 -2.14 8.83 2.77
CA GLY A 154 -1.14 8.27 3.65
C GLY A 154 -1.60 7.01 4.41
N ALA A 155 -2.86 6.61 4.29
CA ALA A 155 -3.34 5.37 4.92
C ALA A 155 -2.68 4.14 4.29
N LEU A 156 -2.27 3.19 5.12
CA LEU A 156 -1.62 1.95 4.71
C LEU A 156 -2.61 0.79 4.67
N ILE A 157 -2.52 -0.03 3.66
CA ILE A 157 -3.34 -1.23 3.51
C ILE A 157 -2.62 -2.42 4.17
N TRP A 158 -3.14 -2.84 5.29
CA TRP A 158 -2.69 -4.01 6.04
C TRP A 158 -3.61 -5.20 5.84
N PRO A 159 -3.11 -6.45 6.02
CA PRO A 159 -4.01 -7.58 6.16
C PRO A 159 -4.85 -7.40 7.42
N GLY A 160 -6.15 -7.54 7.31
CA GLY A 160 -7.04 -7.21 8.41
C GLY A 160 -8.30 -8.07 8.45
N LYS A 161 -9.13 -7.75 9.43
CA LYS A 161 -10.48 -8.30 9.55
C LYS A 161 -11.47 -7.15 9.71
N LEU A 162 -12.53 -7.19 8.94
CA LEU A 162 -13.66 -6.28 9.11
C LEU A 162 -14.83 -7.05 9.68
N ARG A 163 -15.26 -6.70 10.90
CA ARG A 163 -16.27 -7.44 11.68
C ARG A 163 -16.02 -8.96 11.69
N GLY A 164 -14.77 -9.36 11.99
CA GLY A 164 -14.38 -10.78 12.09
C GLY A 164 -14.02 -11.46 10.75
N VAL A 165 -14.46 -10.94 9.62
CA VAL A 165 -14.16 -11.50 8.29
C VAL A 165 -12.86 -10.95 7.74
N LYS A 166 -11.97 -11.83 7.26
CA LYS A 166 -10.66 -11.49 6.70
C LYS A 166 -10.82 -10.63 5.44
N SER A 167 -9.98 -9.58 5.34
CA SER A 167 -9.89 -8.70 4.18
C SER A 167 -8.42 -8.43 3.84
N ASP A 168 -7.98 -8.84 2.66
CA ASP A 168 -6.60 -8.76 2.20
C ASP A 168 -6.42 -7.67 1.13
N GLY A 169 -7.02 -6.51 1.36
CA GLY A 169 -6.96 -5.38 0.45
C GLY A 169 -8.18 -4.47 0.56
N MET A 170 -8.26 -3.52 -0.36
CA MET A 170 -9.38 -2.58 -0.45
C MET A 170 -9.79 -2.38 -1.91
N LEU A 171 -11.10 -2.36 -2.18
CA LEU A 171 -11.66 -1.88 -3.45
C LEU A 171 -11.75 -0.36 -3.38
N CYS A 172 -11.08 0.34 -4.29
CA CYS A 172 -10.88 1.77 -4.21
C CYS A 172 -12.00 2.57 -4.88
N ALA A 173 -12.41 3.66 -4.24
CA ALA A 173 -13.18 4.73 -4.88
C ALA A 173 -12.24 5.68 -5.64
N ALA A 174 -12.74 6.34 -6.68
CA ALA A 174 -11.96 7.33 -7.43
C ALA A 174 -11.42 8.47 -6.55
N ARG A 175 -12.21 8.93 -5.56
CA ARG A 175 -11.80 9.95 -4.60
C ARG A 175 -10.67 9.49 -3.67
N GLU A 176 -10.66 8.20 -3.29
CA GLU A 176 -9.61 7.61 -2.45
C GLU A 176 -8.29 7.49 -3.20
N LEU A 177 -8.36 7.35 -4.52
CA LEU A 177 -7.20 7.39 -5.43
C LEU A 177 -6.76 8.81 -5.78
N ALA A 178 -7.42 9.85 -5.23
CA ALA A 178 -7.19 11.26 -5.52
C ALA A 178 -7.23 11.59 -7.03
N LEU A 179 -8.12 10.91 -7.79
CA LEU A 179 -8.27 11.19 -9.21
C LEU A 179 -8.95 12.57 -9.41
N PRO A 180 -8.50 13.36 -10.41
CA PRO A 180 -9.10 14.65 -10.71
C PRO A 180 -10.60 14.54 -11.01
N ASN A 181 -11.39 15.50 -10.53
CA ASN A 181 -12.85 15.56 -10.72
C ASN A 181 -13.61 14.31 -10.25
N ALA A 182 -13.02 13.48 -9.41
CA ALA A 182 -13.64 12.27 -8.90
C ALA A 182 -14.97 12.57 -8.20
N PRO A 183 -16.02 11.78 -8.46
CA PRO A 183 -17.31 11.93 -7.79
C PRO A 183 -17.18 11.83 -6.26
N GLN A 184 -17.79 12.76 -5.54
CA GLN A 184 -17.76 12.80 -4.06
C GLN A 184 -18.86 11.95 -3.42
N LYS A 185 -19.41 10.97 -4.14
CA LYS A 185 -20.41 10.02 -3.65
C LYS A 185 -19.76 8.70 -3.20
N ARG A 186 -20.47 7.93 -2.36
CA ARG A 186 -20.06 6.59 -1.97
C ARG A 186 -20.07 5.66 -3.19
N GLY A 187 -19.09 4.78 -3.27
CA GLY A 187 -18.95 3.77 -4.31
C GLY A 187 -17.51 3.54 -4.72
N ILE A 188 -17.22 2.35 -5.20
CA ILE A 188 -15.95 2.00 -5.80
C ILE A 188 -15.83 2.54 -7.23
N LEU A 189 -14.61 2.65 -7.73
CA LEU A 189 -14.32 2.93 -9.13
C LEU A 189 -14.51 1.64 -9.94
N VAL A 190 -15.55 1.61 -10.75
CA VAL A 190 -15.78 0.56 -11.76
C VAL A 190 -15.11 0.99 -13.06
N LEU A 191 -14.30 0.10 -13.61
CA LEU A 191 -13.48 0.35 -14.81
C LEU A 191 -14.10 -0.31 -16.03
N ASP A 192 -13.86 0.27 -17.21
CA ASP A 192 -14.15 -0.37 -18.48
C ASP A 192 -13.25 -1.58 -18.69
N ALA A 193 -13.83 -2.73 -19.02
CA ALA A 193 -13.11 -4.01 -19.12
C ALA A 193 -12.14 -4.07 -20.32
N ASP A 194 -12.49 -3.39 -21.41
CA ASP A 194 -11.68 -3.36 -22.63
C ASP A 194 -10.46 -2.43 -22.45
N GLU A 195 -10.63 -1.40 -21.64
CA GLU A 195 -9.58 -0.41 -21.40
C GLU A 195 -8.63 -0.78 -20.24
N PHE A 196 -9.12 -1.52 -19.25
CA PHE A 196 -8.38 -1.88 -18.05
C PHE A 196 -8.37 -3.40 -17.86
N PRO A 197 -7.41 -4.12 -18.47
CA PRO A 197 -7.28 -5.57 -18.34
C PRO A 197 -6.96 -5.99 -16.90
N VAL A 198 -7.58 -7.08 -16.46
CA VAL A 198 -7.36 -7.67 -15.13
C VAL A 198 -5.92 -8.13 -14.95
N GLY A 199 -5.36 -7.90 -13.76
CA GLY A 199 -4.01 -8.33 -13.38
C GLY A 199 -2.91 -7.33 -13.72
N GLN A 200 -3.21 -6.27 -14.45
CA GLN A 200 -2.25 -5.20 -14.70
C GLN A 200 -2.16 -4.21 -13.53
N ALA A 201 -1.00 -3.59 -13.38
CA ALA A 201 -0.88 -2.42 -12.51
C ALA A 201 -1.89 -1.36 -12.96
N PHE A 202 -2.56 -0.71 -12.00
CA PHE A 202 -3.46 0.39 -12.33
C PHE A 202 -2.66 1.58 -12.85
N ASP A 203 -2.95 1.99 -14.07
CA ASP A 203 -2.35 3.16 -14.71
C ASP A 203 -3.03 4.44 -14.19
N PHE A 204 -2.34 5.14 -13.28
CA PHE A 204 -2.84 6.40 -12.71
C PHE A 204 -2.93 7.53 -13.74
N GLU A 205 -2.06 7.55 -14.77
CA GLU A 205 -2.14 8.59 -15.82
C GLU A 205 -3.40 8.39 -16.66
N LYS A 206 -3.72 7.15 -17.02
CA LYS A 206 -5.00 6.82 -17.68
C LYS A 206 -6.17 7.07 -16.74
N GLY A 207 -6.05 6.70 -15.47
CA GLY A 207 -7.06 6.95 -14.44
C GLY A 207 -7.42 8.42 -14.26
N ARG A 208 -6.44 9.33 -14.38
CA ARG A 208 -6.66 10.78 -14.32
C ARG A 208 -7.55 11.34 -15.43
N GLN A 209 -7.67 10.62 -16.54
CA GLN A 209 -8.49 11.04 -17.68
C GLN A 209 -9.97 10.64 -17.53
N LEU A 210 -10.30 9.70 -16.62
CA LEU A 210 -11.65 9.13 -16.52
C LEU A 210 -12.76 10.16 -16.21
N PHE A 211 -12.42 11.30 -15.63
CA PHE A 211 -13.37 12.34 -15.23
C PHE A 211 -13.04 13.71 -15.82
N ILE A 212 -12.21 13.75 -16.85
CA ILE A 212 -11.91 14.97 -17.60
C ILE A 212 -12.86 14.97 -18.81
N ASN A 213 -13.79 15.94 -18.84
CA ASN A 213 -14.69 16.20 -19.97
C ASN A 213 -13.98 17.03 -21.04
#